data_1c748b512f14c28220e53387c91f94b6
#
_entry.id   1c748b512f14c28220e53387c91f94b6
#
_cell.length_a   1.000
_cell.length_b   1.000
_cell.length_c   1.000
_cell.angle_alpha   90.00
_cell.angle_beta   90.00
_cell.angle_gamma   90.00
#
_symmetry.space_group_name_H-M   'P 1'
#
loop_
_entity.id
_entity.type
_entity.pdbx_description
1 polymer ?
#
loop_
_entity_poly.entity_id
_entity_poly.type
_entity_poly.pdbx_seq_one_letter_code
_entity_poly.pdbx_strand_id
1 'polypeptide(L)'
;MNKATVKRNEKRIVILIVMLFISVLIYPIDKGYACSCSQPDPPKEALKGSSAVFSGKVIDTVDRNKNNEIQSSADPIAILFDVDKSWKGVDQTQVIVYTERSSASCGYGFSLNEEYLVYAYKDDGELRVNACSRTAPLSVAKEDIQVLGKGETPAEQVTLDIESIVGQEKSPSESAQNNTQIYIAFIMLVLLLTVTIIRSRRKK
;
A
#
# COMPACT_ATOMS: atom_id res chain seq x y z
N MET A 1 -8.14 -9.88 -58.53
CA MET A 1 -7.87 -9.04 -57.38
C MET A 1 -6.43 -8.56 -57.49
N ASN A 2 -6.22 -7.23 -57.62
CA ASN A 2 -4.95 -6.69 -58.09
C ASN A 2 -3.88 -6.72 -56.97
N LYS A 3 -2.75 -7.39 -57.19
CA LYS A 3 -1.63 -7.53 -56.22
C LYS A 3 -1.16 -6.20 -55.61
N ALA A 4 -1.30 -5.08 -56.36
CA ALA A 4 -0.94 -3.74 -55.90
C ALA A 4 -1.89 -3.20 -54.80
N THR A 5 -3.17 -3.54 -54.89
CA THR A 5 -4.20 -3.10 -53.88
C THR A 5 -4.01 -3.84 -52.54
N VAL A 6 -3.67 -5.10 -52.59
CA VAL A 6 -3.41 -5.91 -51.36
C VAL A 6 -2.16 -5.39 -50.66
N LYS A 7 -1.07 -5.13 -51.38
CA LYS A 7 0.18 -4.62 -50.77
C LYS A 7 0.03 -3.23 -50.17
N ARG A 8 -0.86 -2.37 -50.74
CA ARG A 8 -1.19 -1.04 -50.21
C ARG A 8 -2.00 -1.11 -48.91
N ASN A 9 -2.93 -2.04 -48.83
CA ASN A 9 -3.72 -2.26 -47.61
C ASN A 9 -2.90 -2.85 -46.46
N GLU A 10 -1.95 -3.74 -46.74
CA GLU A 10 -1.02 -4.25 -45.71
C GLU A 10 -0.17 -3.13 -45.12
N LYS A 11 0.39 -2.23 -45.93
CA LYS A 11 1.15 -1.08 -45.41
C LYS A 11 0.29 -0.13 -44.54
N ARG A 12 -0.97 0.11 -44.94
CA ARG A 12 -1.89 0.95 -44.16
C ARG A 12 -2.21 0.31 -42.81
N ILE A 13 -2.44 -1.00 -42.77
CA ILE A 13 -2.69 -1.75 -41.53
C ILE A 13 -1.48 -1.68 -40.59
N VAL A 14 -0.27 -1.86 -41.11
CA VAL A 14 0.98 -1.76 -40.31
C VAL A 14 1.13 -0.33 -39.76
N ILE A 15 0.89 0.71 -40.56
CA ILE A 15 0.97 2.09 -40.11
C ILE A 15 -0.06 2.37 -39.00
N LEU A 16 -1.29 1.87 -39.13
CA LEU A 16 -2.34 2.03 -38.10
C LEU A 16 -1.96 1.33 -36.79
N ILE A 17 -1.37 0.13 -36.85
CA ILE A 17 -0.90 -0.60 -35.67
C ILE A 17 0.25 0.17 -34.98
N VAL A 18 1.19 0.70 -35.75
CA VAL A 18 2.31 1.50 -35.21
C VAL A 18 1.81 2.79 -34.58
N MET A 19 0.87 3.50 -35.23
CA MET A 19 0.24 4.71 -34.69
C MET A 19 -0.52 4.41 -33.39
N LEU A 20 -1.24 3.30 -33.32
CA LEU A 20 -1.94 2.87 -32.12
C LEU A 20 -0.94 2.56 -30.98
N PHE A 21 0.16 1.90 -31.30
CA PHE A 21 1.21 1.58 -30.31
C PHE A 21 1.91 2.83 -29.78
N ILE A 22 2.22 3.79 -30.66
CA ILE A 22 2.78 5.10 -30.29
C ILE A 22 1.78 5.87 -29.44
N SER A 23 0.49 5.86 -29.77
CA SER A 23 -0.57 6.51 -28.98
C SER A 23 -0.63 6.00 -27.55
N VAL A 24 -0.49 4.69 -27.33
CA VAL A 24 -0.46 4.07 -25.96
C VAL A 24 0.79 4.49 -25.20
N LEU A 25 1.95 4.65 -25.88
CA LEU A 25 3.20 5.06 -25.23
C LEU A 25 3.26 6.56 -24.87
N ILE A 26 2.50 7.39 -25.57
CA ILE A 26 2.47 8.86 -25.34
C ILE A 26 1.41 9.24 -24.29
N TYR A 27 0.49 8.33 -23.93
CA TYR A 27 -0.49 8.61 -22.90
C TYR A 27 0.22 8.87 -21.56
N PRO A 28 0.10 10.08 -20.99
CA PRO A 28 0.66 10.34 -19.67
C PRO A 28 -0.03 9.40 -18.67
N ILE A 29 0.76 8.57 -17.99
CA ILE A 29 0.27 7.84 -16.83
C ILE A 29 0.13 8.89 -15.72
N ASP A 30 -1.08 9.41 -15.54
CA ASP A 30 -1.38 10.28 -14.41
C ASP A 30 -1.01 9.53 -13.14
N LYS A 31 -0.29 10.21 -12.23
CA LYS A 31 -0.02 9.68 -10.89
C LYS A 31 -1.37 9.49 -10.20
N GLY A 32 -1.85 8.26 -10.21
CA GLY A 32 -3.05 7.91 -9.46
C GLY A 32 -2.76 8.12 -7.98
N TYR A 33 -3.34 9.13 -7.36
CA TYR A 33 -3.45 9.19 -5.91
C TYR A 33 -4.44 8.10 -5.51
N ALA A 34 -3.92 6.97 -5.09
CA ALA A 34 -4.73 5.80 -4.76
C ALA A 34 -5.47 5.98 -3.43
N CYS A 35 -5.01 6.90 -2.56
CA CYS A 35 -5.61 7.17 -1.26
C CYS A 35 -6.49 8.42 -1.31
N SER A 36 -7.79 8.25 -1.04
CA SER A 36 -8.77 9.33 -0.86
C SER A 36 -9.51 9.12 0.45
N CYS A 37 -9.25 9.97 1.44
CA CYS A 37 -9.90 9.88 2.73
C CYS A 37 -11.17 10.73 2.76
N SER A 38 -12.25 10.19 3.35
CA SER A 38 -13.34 10.99 3.89
C SER A 38 -12.90 11.70 5.18
N GLN A 39 -13.65 12.71 5.61
CA GLN A 39 -13.39 13.33 6.91
C GLN A 39 -13.49 12.26 8.01
N PRO A 40 -12.51 12.18 8.93
CA PRO A 40 -12.56 11.23 10.03
C PRO A 40 -13.78 11.45 10.93
N ASP A 41 -14.34 10.37 11.46
CA ASP A 41 -15.43 10.44 12.42
C ASP A 41 -15.07 11.28 13.65
N PRO A 42 -16.04 11.88 14.34
CA PRO A 42 -15.81 12.53 15.63
C PRO A 42 -15.13 11.60 16.65
N PRO A 43 -14.40 12.13 17.67
CA PRO A 43 -13.54 11.32 18.55
C PRO A 43 -14.24 10.12 19.21
N LYS A 44 -15.49 10.27 19.66
CA LYS A 44 -16.27 9.19 20.32
C LYS A 44 -16.67 8.09 19.35
N GLU A 45 -17.04 8.45 18.14
CA GLU A 45 -17.38 7.51 17.07
C GLU A 45 -16.13 6.80 16.59
N ALA A 46 -15.03 7.53 16.40
CA ALA A 46 -13.72 6.96 16.06
C ALA A 46 -13.24 5.99 17.14
N LEU A 47 -13.41 6.29 18.44
CA LEU A 47 -13.12 5.38 19.55
C LEU A 47 -13.93 4.08 19.43
N LYS A 48 -15.23 4.18 19.11
CA LYS A 48 -16.08 2.99 18.95
C LYS A 48 -15.64 2.12 17.76
N GLY A 49 -15.33 2.76 16.63
CA GLY A 49 -14.94 2.09 15.39
C GLY A 49 -13.52 1.49 15.41
N SER A 50 -12.62 2.04 16.24
CA SER A 50 -11.25 1.53 16.35
C SER A 50 -11.18 0.26 17.19
N SER A 51 -10.18 -0.57 16.93
CA SER A 51 -9.84 -1.75 17.75
C SER A 51 -8.97 -1.37 18.94
N ALA A 52 -8.12 -0.35 18.77
CA ALA A 52 -7.30 0.22 19.84
C ALA A 52 -7.24 1.74 19.72
N VAL A 53 -7.25 2.43 20.88
CA VAL A 53 -7.02 3.87 20.97
C VAL A 53 -6.11 4.13 22.16
N PHE A 54 -4.95 4.73 21.92
CA PHE A 54 -3.94 5.00 22.92
C PHE A 54 -3.12 6.24 22.58
N SER A 55 -2.45 6.82 23.58
CA SER A 55 -1.36 7.78 23.36
C SER A 55 -0.03 7.11 23.67
N GLY A 56 0.99 7.46 22.91
CA GLY A 56 2.32 6.90 23.11
C GLY A 56 3.37 7.57 22.24
N LYS A 57 4.61 7.31 22.59
CA LYS A 57 5.81 7.80 21.93
C LYS A 57 6.34 6.73 20.97
N VAL A 58 6.69 7.12 19.76
CA VAL A 58 7.41 6.25 18.83
C VAL A 58 8.84 6.05 19.32
N ILE A 59 9.22 4.82 19.65
CA ILE A 59 10.56 4.49 20.15
C ILE A 59 11.40 3.71 19.15
N ASP A 60 10.77 3.06 18.15
CA ASP A 60 11.50 2.37 17.09
C ASP A 60 10.65 2.20 15.83
N THR A 61 11.31 1.94 14.68
CA THR A 61 10.65 1.75 13.38
C THR A 61 11.43 0.73 12.54
N VAL A 62 10.77 -0.33 12.11
CA VAL A 62 11.38 -1.38 11.29
C VAL A 62 10.68 -1.48 9.93
N ASP A 63 11.50 -1.38 8.90
CA ASP A 63 11.13 -1.60 7.51
C ASP A 63 11.90 -2.81 6.97
N ARG A 64 11.24 -3.98 6.90
CA ARG A 64 11.84 -5.21 6.40
C ARG A 64 12.32 -5.15 4.96
N ASN A 65 11.61 -4.37 4.16
CA ASN A 65 11.86 -4.31 2.73
C ASN A 65 12.79 -3.17 2.34
N LYS A 66 13.40 -2.47 3.33
CA LYS A 66 14.28 -1.31 3.10
C LYS A 66 15.42 -1.60 2.13
N ASN A 67 15.99 -2.81 2.19
CA ASN A 67 17.14 -3.21 1.40
C ASN A 67 16.78 -4.08 0.17
N ASN A 68 15.51 -4.30 -0.10
CA ASN A 68 15.07 -5.07 -1.26
C ASN A 68 15.23 -4.24 -2.54
N GLU A 69 15.62 -4.90 -3.64
CA GLU A 69 15.72 -4.26 -4.97
C GLU A 69 14.36 -3.74 -5.45
N ILE A 70 13.28 -4.46 -5.10
CA ILE A 70 11.91 -4.07 -5.43
C ILE A 70 11.17 -3.76 -4.13
N GLN A 71 10.69 -2.54 -4.02
CA GLN A 71 9.90 -2.07 -2.89
C GLN A 71 8.51 -1.64 -3.37
N SER A 72 7.49 -1.97 -2.59
CA SER A 72 6.11 -1.53 -2.84
C SER A 72 5.77 -0.35 -1.94
N SER A 73 4.94 0.56 -2.43
CA SER A 73 4.34 1.62 -1.60
C SER A 73 3.44 1.06 -0.50
N ALA A 74 2.93 -0.16 -0.68
CA ALA A 74 2.07 -0.88 0.27
C ALA A 74 2.85 -1.81 1.22
N ASP A 75 4.19 -1.84 1.16
CA ASP A 75 4.99 -2.63 2.11
C ASP A 75 4.71 -2.14 3.54
N PRO A 76 4.48 -3.05 4.50
CA PRO A 76 4.23 -2.67 5.88
C PRO A 76 5.51 -2.15 6.56
N ILE A 77 5.35 -1.06 7.30
CA ILE A 77 6.33 -0.53 8.23
C ILE A 77 5.82 -0.80 9.64
N ALA A 78 6.63 -1.45 10.46
CA ALA A 78 6.33 -1.69 11.87
C ALA A 78 6.83 -0.51 12.71
N ILE A 79 5.97 0.00 13.57
CA ILE A 79 6.22 1.14 14.47
C ILE A 79 6.05 0.66 15.90
N LEU A 80 7.08 0.77 16.71
CA LEU A 80 7.05 0.44 18.13
C LEU A 80 6.71 1.69 18.95
N PHE A 81 5.67 1.59 19.75
CA PHE A 81 5.24 2.63 20.67
C PHE A 81 5.55 2.28 22.11
N ASP A 82 6.01 3.26 22.88
CA ASP A 82 5.94 3.29 24.33
C ASP A 82 4.63 3.98 24.74
N VAL A 83 3.70 3.24 25.35
CA VAL A 83 2.32 3.66 25.59
C VAL A 83 2.23 4.40 26.91
N ASP A 84 1.73 5.64 26.88
CA ASP A 84 1.48 6.46 28.08
C ASP A 84 0.05 6.25 28.62
N LYS A 85 -0.97 6.35 27.74
CA LYS A 85 -2.37 6.19 28.11
C LYS A 85 -3.11 5.33 27.08
N SER A 86 -4.07 4.55 27.55
CA SER A 86 -4.98 3.76 26.74
C SER A 86 -6.44 4.07 27.04
N TRP A 87 -7.25 4.19 25.99
CA TRP A 87 -8.73 4.32 26.08
C TRP A 87 -9.42 3.06 25.60
N LYS A 88 -8.73 2.23 24.81
CA LYS A 88 -9.28 0.97 24.28
C LYS A 88 -8.19 0.06 23.75
N GLY A 89 -8.29 -1.23 24.10
CA GLY A 89 -7.63 -2.33 23.37
C GLY A 89 -6.11 -2.47 23.54
N VAL A 90 -5.48 -1.71 24.43
CA VAL A 90 -4.06 -1.81 24.75
C VAL A 90 -3.89 -1.73 26.27
N ASP A 91 -3.37 -2.82 26.88
CA ASP A 91 -3.05 -2.89 28.30
C ASP A 91 -1.54 -2.98 28.57
N GLN A 92 -0.74 -3.07 27.50
CA GLN A 92 0.71 -3.25 27.51
C GLN A 92 1.43 -1.91 27.39
N THR A 93 2.59 -1.79 28.07
CA THR A 93 3.44 -0.60 28.00
C THR A 93 4.10 -0.41 26.65
N GLN A 94 4.24 -1.47 25.85
CA GLN A 94 4.72 -1.36 24.48
C GLN A 94 3.81 -2.10 23.52
N VAL A 95 3.62 -1.52 22.33
CA VAL A 95 2.78 -2.10 21.28
C VAL A 95 3.39 -1.81 19.90
N ILE A 96 3.26 -2.79 19.00
CA ILE A 96 3.62 -2.62 17.60
C ILE A 96 2.36 -2.28 16.80
N VAL A 97 2.47 -1.25 15.97
CA VAL A 97 1.45 -0.83 15.01
C VAL A 97 2.05 -0.83 13.63
N TYR A 98 1.32 -1.34 12.65
CA TYR A 98 1.76 -1.35 11.25
C TYR A 98 1.08 -0.24 10.45
N THR A 99 1.79 0.27 9.46
CA THR A 99 1.28 1.21 8.46
C THR A 99 1.93 0.94 7.11
N GLU A 100 1.30 1.34 6.02
CA GLU A 100 1.91 1.24 4.71
C GLU A 100 3.07 2.23 4.57
N ARG A 101 4.08 1.87 3.75
CA ARG A 101 5.30 2.66 3.52
C ARG A 101 5.03 4.06 3.01
N SER A 102 4.02 4.23 2.17
CA SER A 102 3.79 5.47 1.44
C SER A 102 2.36 5.99 1.61
N SER A 103 2.23 7.32 1.63
CA SER A 103 0.94 8.00 1.57
C SER A 103 0.14 7.69 0.28
N ALA A 104 0.81 7.26 -0.80
CA ALA A 104 0.13 6.78 -2.02
C ALA A 104 -0.68 5.50 -1.77
N SER A 105 -0.30 4.69 -0.77
CA SER A 105 -1.02 3.50 -0.31
C SER A 105 -1.74 3.72 1.03
N CYS A 106 -2.07 4.97 1.36
CA CYS A 106 -2.69 5.38 2.61
C CYS A 106 -1.84 5.16 3.88
N GLY A 107 -0.52 5.03 3.76
CA GLY A 107 0.35 4.94 4.93
C GLY A 107 0.34 6.23 5.75
N TYR A 108 0.44 6.10 7.06
CA TYR A 108 0.57 7.20 8.00
C TYR A 108 2.05 7.43 8.34
N GLY A 109 2.52 8.68 8.21
CA GLY A 109 3.92 9.05 8.49
C GLY A 109 4.16 9.27 9.98
N PHE A 110 4.76 8.30 10.67
CA PHE A 110 5.22 8.45 12.05
C PHE A 110 6.66 8.95 12.09
N SER A 111 6.98 9.76 13.09
CA SER A 111 8.34 10.27 13.35
C SER A 111 8.90 9.69 14.65
N LEU A 112 10.15 9.23 14.61
CA LEU A 112 10.84 8.71 15.80
C LEU A 112 10.91 9.78 16.90
N ASN A 113 10.67 9.37 18.15
CA ASN A 113 10.63 10.22 19.34
C ASN A 113 9.48 11.21 19.43
N GLU A 114 8.54 11.21 18.50
CA GLU A 114 7.29 11.99 18.59
C GLU A 114 6.18 11.21 19.29
N GLU A 115 5.25 11.95 19.92
CA GLU A 115 4.09 11.42 20.61
C GLU A 115 2.84 11.57 19.76
N TYR A 116 2.01 10.54 19.75
CA TYR A 116 0.77 10.47 18.97
C TYR A 116 -0.42 10.02 19.81
N LEU A 117 -1.60 10.49 19.45
CA LEU A 117 -2.87 9.85 19.76
C LEU A 117 -3.18 8.93 18.58
N VAL A 118 -3.21 7.62 18.83
CA VAL A 118 -3.34 6.59 17.81
C VAL A 118 -4.73 5.99 17.83
N TYR A 119 -5.38 5.92 16.68
CA TYR A 119 -6.63 5.20 16.43
C TYR A 119 -6.32 4.06 15.45
N ALA A 120 -6.15 2.85 15.99
CA ALA A 120 -5.77 1.67 15.21
C ALA A 120 -6.97 0.73 14.99
N TYR A 121 -7.00 0.07 13.85
CA TYR A 121 -7.90 -1.03 13.54
C TYR A 121 -7.12 -2.35 13.57
N LYS A 122 -7.83 -3.47 13.75
CA LYS A 122 -7.23 -4.80 13.73
C LYS A 122 -7.47 -5.43 12.37
N ASP A 123 -6.38 -5.89 11.74
CA ASP A 123 -6.40 -6.58 10.47
C ASP A 123 -5.42 -7.76 10.56
N ASP A 124 -5.90 -8.95 10.24
CA ASP A 124 -5.15 -10.22 10.30
C ASP A 124 -4.37 -10.46 11.62
N GLY A 125 -4.94 -9.96 12.73
CA GLY A 125 -4.32 -10.08 14.07
C GLY A 125 -3.43 -8.89 14.45
N GLU A 126 -3.00 -8.05 13.51
CA GLU A 126 -2.15 -6.89 13.71
C GLU A 126 -2.94 -5.60 13.97
N LEU A 127 -2.38 -4.69 14.77
CA LEU A 127 -2.87 -3.32 14.85
C LEU A 127 -2.31 -2.51 13.69
N ARG A 128 -3.19 -1.87 12.93
CA ARG A 128 -2.83 -1.09 11.76
C ARG A 128 -3.38 0.33 11.82
N VAL A 129 -2.64 1.26 11.24
CA VAL A 129 -3.03 2.67 11.10
C VAL A 129 -2.86 3.09 9.65
N ASN A 130 -3.81 3.83 9.13
CA ASN A 130 -3.69 4.47 7.82
C ASN A 130 -3.90 5.99 7.92
N ALA A 131 -3.57 6.71 6.86
CA ALA A 131 -3.70 8.17 6.78
C ALA A 131 -5.15 8.68 6.90
N CYS A 132 -6.14 7.79 6.74
CA CYS A 132 -7.56 8.12 6.86
C CYS A 132 -8.10 7.93 8.30
N SER A 133 -7.28 7.39 9.20
CA SER A 133 -7.65 7.28 10.62
C SER A 133 -7.62 8.67 11.29
N ARG A 134 -8.20 8.75 12.49
CA ARG A 134 -8.13 9.97 13.31
C ARG A 134 -6.80 10.12 14.04
N THR A 135 -5.82 9.26 13.78
CA THR A 135 -4.48 9.34 14.35
C THR A 135 -3.83 10.69 14.06
N ALA A 136 -3.25 11.31 15.10
CA ALA A 136 -2.61 12.61 14.98
C ALA A 136 -1.48 12.78 16.01
N PRO A 137 -0.49 13.67 15.75
CA PRO A 137 0.47 14.09 16.77
C PRO A 137 -0.25 14.58 18.02
N LEU A 138 0.23 14.20 19.19
CA LEU A 138 -0.41 14.53 20.47
C LEU A 138 -0.49 16.05 20.70
N SER A 139 0.45 16.79 20.14
CA SER A 139 0.50 18.26 20.18
C SER A 139 -0.75 18.93 19.58
N VAL A 140 -1.41 18.31 18.62
CA VAL A 140 -2.61 18.83 17.94
C VAL A 140 -3.89 18.07 18.33
N ALA A 141 -3.80 16.96 19.08
CA ALA A 141 -4.93 16.11 19.48
C ALA A 141 -5.65 16.56 20.76
N LYS A 142 -5.48 17.82 21.19
CA LYS A 142 -6.05 18.33 22.47
C LYS A 142 -7.57 18.20 22.56
N GLU A 143 -8.27 18.49 21.48
CA GLU A 143 -9.73 18.36 21.43
C GLU A 143 -10.16 16.89 21.62
N ASP A 144 -9.48 15.98 20.97
CA ASP A 144 -9.74 14.54 21.09
C ASP A 144 -9.54 14.07 22.53
N ILE A 145 -8.42 14.44 23.14
CA ILE A 145 -8.13 14.09 24.56
C ILE A 145 -9.22 14.62 25.50
N GLN A 146 -9.71 15.84 25.29
CA GLN A 146 -10.81 16.39 26.09
C GLN A 146 -12.11 15.59 25.95
N VAL A 147 -12.41 15.13 24.72
CA VAL A 147 -13.64 14.38 24.43
C VAL A 147 -13.53 12.92 24.91
N LEU A 148 -12.35 12.30 24.79
CA LEU A 148 -12.07 10.95 25.24
C LEU A 148 -12.00 10.85 26.78
N GLY A 149 -11.62 11.95 27.45
CA GLY A 149 -11.45 11.99 28.89
C GLY A 149 -10.18 11.30 29.35
N LYS A 150 -10.16 10.87 30.62
CA LYS A 150 -8.98 10.29 31.26
C LYS A 150 -8.76 8.85 30.75
N GLY A 151 -7.66 8.64 30.03
CA GLY A 151 -7.20 7.29 29.67
C GLY A 151 -6.58 6.53 30.86
N GLU A 152 -6.47 5.22 30.75
CA GLU A 152 -5.86 4.37 31.76
C GLU A 152 -4.36 4.20 31.45
N THR A 153 -3.54 4.06 32.51
CA THR A 153 -2.13 3.72 32.35
C THR A 153 -2.03 2.22 32.11
N PRO A 154 -1.25 1.75 31.09
CA PRO A 154 -1.06 0.35 30.85
C PRO A 154 -0.55 -0.40 32.10
N ALA A 155 -1.17 -1.53 32.40
CA ALA A 155 -0.85 -2.31 33.59
C ALA A 155 0.22 -3.38 33.32
N GLU A 156 0.32 -3.89 32.10
CA GLU A 156 1.24 -4.96 31.71
C GLU A 156 2.58 -4.38 31.23
N GLN A 157 3.63 -4.59 32.00
CA GLN A 157 4.99 -4.18 31.63
C GLN A 157 5.54 -5.14 30.59
N VAL A 158 5.75 -4.67 29.37
CA VAL A 158 6.29 -5.45 28.24
C VAL A 158 7.45 -4.70 27.63
N THR A 159 8.52 -5.42 27.27
CA THR A 159 9.61 -4.93 26.45
C THR A 159 9.66 -5.76 25.17
N LEU A 160 9.42 -5.14 24.04
CA LEU A 160 9.36 -5.78 22.73
C LEU A 160 10.66 -5.55 21.97
N ASP A 161 11.22 -6.61 21.40
CA ASP A 161 12.28 -6.54 20.40
C ASP A 161 11.63 -6.57 19.01
N ILE A 162 11.40 -5.39 18.45
CA ILE A 162 10.70 -5.23 17.18
C ILE A 162 11.43 -5.91 16.02
N GLU A 163 12.77 -5.91 16.00
CA GLU A 163 13.56 -6.56 14.95
C GLU A 163 13.35 -8.09 14.95
N SER A 164 13.33 -8.69 16.14
CA SER A 164 13.11 -10.15 16.26
C SER A 164 11.69 -10.56 15.92
N ILE A 165 10.69 -9.76 16.32
CA ILE A 165 9.27 -10.02 16.06
C ILE A 165 8.98 -9.89 14.57
N VAL A 166 9.36 -8.75 14.00
CA VAL A 166 9.13 -8.43 12.59
C VAL A 166 9.97 -9.32 11.67
N GLY A 167 11.17 -9.76 12.09
CA GLY A 167 12.04 -10.68 11.32
C GLY A 167 11.50 -12.09 11.15
N GLN A 168 10.57 -12.56 12.00
CA GLN A 168 10.01 -13.92 11.95
C GLN A 168 8.77 -14.04 11.05
N GLU A 169 8.09 -12.94 10.73
CA GLU A 169 6.95 -12.96 9.83
C GLU A 169 7.40 -13.14 8.38
N LYS A 170 6.94 -14.21 7.76
CA LYS A 170 7.29 -14.60 6.39
C LYS A 170 6.77 -13.54 5.39
N SER A 171 7.68 -12.97 4.61
CA SER A 171 7.34 -12.02 3.53
C SER A 171 6.29 -12.61 2.57
N PRO A 172 5.18 -11.91 2.27
CA PRO A 172 4.15 -12.36 1.32
C PRO A 172 4.55 -12.07 -0.14
N SER A 173 5.77 -12.39 -0.58
CA SER A 173 6.27 -11.91 -1.88
C SER A 173 6.29 -12.93 -3.02
N GLU A 174 5.56 -14.06 -2.93
CA GLU A 174 5.67 -15.08 -4.00
C GLU A 174 4.48 -15.16 -4.97
N SER A 175 3.41 -14.38 -4.80
CA SER A 175 2.22 -14.48 -5.67
C SER A 175 2.15 -13.48 -6.83
N ALA A 176 2.97 -12.43 -6.85
CA ALA A 176 2.91 -11.39 -7.90
C ALA A 176 3.71 -11.70 -9.17
N GLN A 177 4.59 -12.71 -9.14
CA GLN A 177 5.53 -12.99 -10.25
C GLN A 177 4.91 -13.71 -11.44
N ASN A 178 3.73 -14.32 -11.30
CA ASN A 178 3.14 -15.12 -12.37
C ASN A 178 2.45 -14.30 -13.48
N ASN A 179 2.04 -13.08 -13.22
CA ASN A 179 1.26 -12.31 -14.20
C ASN A 179 2.11 -11.79 -15.36
N THR A 180 3.35 -11.39 -15.12
CA THR A 180 4.25 -10.89 -16.17
C THR A 180 4.59 -11.97 -17.20
N GLN A 181 4.80 -13.21 -16.76
CA GLN A 181 5.05 -14.35 -17.64
C GLN A 181 3.81 -14.64 -18.52
N ILE A 182 2.61 -14.52 -17.97
CA ILE A 182 1.35 -14.72 -18.72
C ILE A 182 1.21 -13.64 -19.81
N TYR A 183 1.50 -12.38 -19.50
CA TYR A 183 1.45 -11.27 -20.47
C TYR A 183 2.48 -11.43 -21.59
N ILE A 184 3.71 -11.83 -21.28
CA ILE A 184 4.76 -12.12 -22.27
C ILE A 184 4.34 -13.27 -23.18
N ALA A 185 3.83 -14.37 -22.63
CA ALA A 185 3.32 -15.50 -23.39
C ALA A 185 2.15 -15.11 -24.30
N PHE A 186 1.23 -14.27 -23.84
CA PHE A 186 0.11 -13.79 -24.64
C PHE A 186 0.57 -12.89 -25.80
N ILE A 187 1.52 -11.99 -25.57
CA ILE A 187 2.12 -11.15 -26.63
C ILE A 187 2.82 -11.99 -27.67
N MET A 188 3.60 -13.00 -27.26
CA MET A 188 4.27 -13.91 -28.18
C MET A 188 3.28 -14.73 -29.01
N LEU A 189 2.17 -15.18 -28.41
CA LEU A 189 1.10 -15.91 -29.12
C LEU A 189 0.45 -15.02 -30.20
N VAL A 190 0.12 -13.77 -29.87
CA VAL A 190 -0.47 -12.81 -30.83
C VAL A 190 0.50 -12.53 -31.98
N LEU A 191 1.79 -12.36 -31.71
CA LEU A 191 2.81 -12.16 -32.73
C LEU A 191 2.94 -13.39 -33.66
N LEU A 192 2.93 -14.60 -33.12
CA LEU A 192 2.96 -15.84 -33.91
C LEU A 192 1.73 -15.99 -34.80
N LEU A 193 0.53 -15.68 -34.26
CA LEU A 193 -0.71 -15.72 -35.05
C LEU A 193 -0.68 -14.69 -36.19
N THR A 194 -0.20 -13.48 -35.95
CA THR A 194 -0.10 -12.46 -37.00
C THR A 194 0.88 -12.86 -38.11
N VAL A 195 2.04 -13.43 -37.73
CA VAL A 195 3.03 -13.94 -38.70
C VAL A 195 2.48 -15.12 -39.52
N THR A 196 1.75 -16.04 -38.89
CA THR A 196 1.13 -17.18 -39.60
C THR A 196 0.04 -16.74 -40.57
N ILE A 197 -0.79 -15.76 -40.19
CA ILE A 197 -1.81 -15.21 -41.06
C ILE A 197 -1.18 -14.50 -42.28
N ILE A 198 -0.11 -13.72 -42.06
CA ILE A 198 0.60 -13.04 -43.14
C ILE A 198 1.24 -14.05 -44.07
N ARG A 199 1.87 -15.11 -43.54
CA ARG A 199 2.46 -16.19 -44.34
C ARG A 199 1.44 -17.00 -45.15
N SER A 200 0.28 -17.31 -44.53
CA SER A 200 -0.82 -18.02 -45.19
C SER A 200 -1.41 -17.21 -46.36
N ARG A 201 -1.52 -15.89 -46.20
CA ARG A 201 -2.01 -15.01 -47.28
C ARG A 201 -1.01 -14.75 -48.40
N ARG A 202 0.29 -15.01 -48.18
CA ARG A 202 1.32 -14.92 -49.23
C ARG A 202 1.41 -16.18 -50.13
N LYS A 203 0.81 -17.30 -49.66
CA LYS A 203 0.83 -18.57 -50.43
C LYS A 203 -0.42 -18.77 -51.32
N LYS A 204 -1.41 -17.89 -51.20
CA LYS A 204 -2.55 -17.79 -52.14
C LYS A 204 -2.36 -16.58 -53.07
#